data_ab82947f2108b94f3a0f62674f76912b
#
_entry.id   ab82947f2108b94f3a0f62674f76912b
#
_cell.length_a   1.000
_cell.length_b   1.000
_cell.length_c   1.000
_cell.angle_alpha   90.00
_cell.angle_beta   90.00
_cell.angle_gamma   90.00
#
_symmetry.space_group_name_H-M   'P 1'
#
loop_
_entity.id
_entity.type
_entity.pdbx_description
1 polymer ?
#
loop_
_entity_poly.entity_id
_entity_poly.type
_entity_poly.pdbx_seq_one_letter_code
_entity_poly.pdbx_strand_id
1 'polypeptide(L)'
;VINNFFNYVYQEEKMSNLDDFYNIQGDVYRKHGCGALFSRKPYVNFLMEIYPDKEWKEYKFLSTPDGWWGKKENQRRYMDDLLQELRLTPEELYEKIDDTILKDNNGCYLVALYNHNMTNLMNEIFPEKNFNNIKRIKHKTKKKIAEYLQNQFPEEEILTGYKAKVDWCRSPDTNYPFPFDIIIPAFKIIIECDGVTHFKE
;
A
#
# COMPACT_ATOMS: atom_id res chain seq x y z
N VAL A 1 -31.94 7.80 -8.89
CA VAL A 1 -31.10 8.91 -9.41
C VAL A 1 -29.62 8.60 -9.20
N ILE A 2 -29.17 8.26 -7.97
CA ILE A 2 -27.74 8.01 -7.65
C ILE A 2 -27.20 6.77 -8.38
N ASN A 3 -27.95 5.65 -8.43
CA ASN A 3 -27.57 4.45 -9.17
C ASN A 3 -27.29 4.74 -10.65
N ASN A 4 -28.17 5.55 -11.27
CA ASN A 4 -27.99 5.93 -12.69
C ASN A 4 -26.73 6.75 -12.89
N PHE A 5 -26.35 7.57 -11.90
CA PHE A 5 -25.12 8.35 -11.94
C PHE A 5 -23.87 7.47 -11.91
N PHE A 6 -23.77 6.52 -10.98
CA PHE A 6 -22.61 5.63 -10.93
C PHE A 6 -22.52 4.71 -12.16
N ASN A 7 -23.65 4.23 -12.68
CA ASN A 7 -23.69 3.50 -13.95
C ASN A 7 -23.21 4.37 -15.12
N TYR A 8 -23.59 5.64 -15.12
CA TYR A 8 -23.12 6.59 -16.14
C TYR A 8 -21.62 6.82 -16.02
N VAL A 9 -21.07 7.08 -14.83
CA VAL A 9 -19.64 7.23 -14.62
C VAL A 9 -18.89 5.95 -15.02
N TYR A 10 -19.42 4.78 -14.68
CA TYR A 10 -18.85 3.49 -15.07
C TYR A 10 -18.67 3.37 -16.60
N GLN A 11 -19.66 3.81 -17.36
CA GLN A 11 -19.63 3.77 -18.83
C GLN A 11 -18.71 4.85 -19.42
N GLU A 12 -18.82 6.09 -18.96
CA GLU A 12 -18.03 7.23 -19.47
C GLU A 12 -16.52 7.07 -19.23
N GLU A 13 -16.16 6.57 -18.04
CA GLU A 13 -14.75 6.32 -17.70
C GLU A 13 -14.27 4.94 -18.20
N LYS A 14 -15.09 4.21 -18.96
CA LYS A 14 -14.79 2.90 -19.58
C LYS A 14 -14.23 1.87 -18.61
N MET A 15 -14.83 1.80 -17.43
CA MET A 15 -14.42 0.87 -16.38
C MET A 15 -14.63 -0.59 -16.82
N SER A 16 -13.69 -1.44 -16.45
CA SER A 16 -13.74 -2.87 -16.75
C SER A 16 -14.49 -3.67 -15.69
N ASN A 17 -14.39 -3.20 -14.43
CA ASN A 17 -15.02 -3.84 -13.28
C ASN A 17 -15.21 -2.81 -12.14
N LEU A 18 -15.88 -3.23 -11.05
CA LEU A 18 -16.16 -2.34 -9.91
C LEU A 18 -14.90 -1.92 -9.13
N ASP A 19 -13.78 -2.61 -9.28
CA ASP A 19 -12.53 -2.22 -8.60
C ASP A 19 -11.93 -0.95 -9.19
N ASP A 20 -12.29 -0.59 -10.42
CA ASP A 20 -11.86 0.65 -11.05
C ASP A 20 -12.33 1.88 -10.27
N PHE A 21 -13.41 1.76 -9.48
CA PHE A 21 -13.86 2.83 -8.58
C PHE A 21 -12.85 3.19 -7.49
N TYR A 22 -11.95 2.30 -7.11
CA TYR A 22 -10.89 2.62 -6.14
C TYR A 22 -9.95 3.72 -6.63
N ASN A 23 -9.78 3.83 -7.95
CA ASN A 23 -8.83 4.73 -8.60
C ASN A 23 -9.48 6.03 -9.13
N ILE A 24 -10.78 6.21 -8.94
CA ILE A 24 -11.48 7.40 -9.40
C ILE A 24 -11.18 8.59 -8.49
N GLN A 25 -10.68 9.66 -9.08
CA GLN A 25 -10.45 10.92 -8.39
C GLN A 25 -11.76 11.69 -8.18
N GLY A 26 -11.82 12.45 -7.08
CA GLY A 26 -13.02 13.21 -6.73
C GLY A 26 -13.41 14.30 -7.76
N ASP A 27 -12.48 14.73 -8.61
CA ASP A 27 -12.75 15.68 -9.70
C ASP A 27 -13.55 15.06 -10.85
N VAL A 28 -13.43 13.77 -11.10
CA VAL A 28 -14.28 13.05 -12.06
C VAL A 28 -15.75 13.21 -11.68
N TYR A 29 -16.09 13.01 -10.41
CA TYR A 29 -17.47 13.20 -9.94
C TYR A 29 -17.95 14.64 -10.07
N ARG A 30 -17.05 15.64 -9.88
CA ARG A 30 -17.37 17.05 -10.11
C ARG A 30 -17.59 17.37 -11.58
N LYS A 31 -16.75 16.83 -12.47
CA LYS A 31 -16.91 16.92 -13.94
C LYS A 31 -18.28 16.42 -14.39
N HIS A 32 -18.80 15.37 -13.77
CA HIS A 32 -20.11 14.81 -14.07
C HIS A 32 -21.27 15.42 -13.26
N GLY A 33 -21.07 16.58 -12.61
CA GLY A 33 -22.12 17.39 -11.99
C GLY A 33 -22.53 17.00 -10.56
N CYS A 34 -21.82 16.06 -9.91
CA CYS A 34 -22.20 15.57 -8.57
C CYS A 34 -21.34 16.11 -7.43
N GLY A 35 -20.54 17.14 -7.65
CA GLY A 35 -19.67 17.72 -6.62
C GLY A 35 -20.38 18.14 -5.33
N ALA A 36 -21.60 18.72 -5.45
CA ALA A 36 -22.40 19.12 -4.30
C ALA A 36 -22.96 17.93 -3.49
N LEU A 37 -23.21 16.80 -4.12
CA LEU A 37 -23.68 15.59 -3.46
C LEU A 37 -22.60 15.01 -2.55
N PHE A 38 -21.35 14.94 -3.05
CA PHE A 38 -20.23 14.35 -2.34
C PHE A 38 -19.58 15.28 -1.31
N SER A 39 -19.95 16.57 -1.27
CA SER A 39 -19.58 17.46 -0.17
C SER A 39 -20.28 17.12 1.16
N ARG A 40 -21.40 16.39 1.11
CA ARG A 40 -22.19 16.01 2.30
C ARG A 40 -21.93 14.58 2.76
N LYS A 41 -21.59 13.69 1.84
CA LYS A 41 -21.34 12.27 2.12
C LYS A 41 -20.27 11.77 1.14
N PRO A 42 -19.19 11.12 1.63
CA PRO A 42 -18.16 10.55 0.77
C PRO A 42 -18.78 9.59 -0.28
N TYR A 43 -18.28 9.64 -1.51
CA TYR A 43 -18.77 8.80 -2.61
C TYR A 43 -18.66 7.31 -2.31
N VAL A 44 -17.66 6.91 -1.52
CA VAL A 44 -17.46 5.54 -1.05
C VAL A 44 -18.71 4.99 -0.37
N ASN A 45 -19.35 5.79 0.49
CA ASN A 45 -20.56 5.37 1.19
C ASN A 45 -21.74 5.13 0.23
N PHE A 46 -21.80 5.88 -0.88
CA PHE A 46 -22.81 5.64 -1.91
C PHE A 46 -22.53 4.36 -2.69
N LEU A 47 -21.26 4.08 -3.01
CA LEU A 47 -20.86 2.83 -3.67
C LEU A 47 -21.25 1.62 -2.83
N MET A 48 -21.02 1.67 -1.51
CA MET A 48 -21.40 0.59 -0.59
C MET A 48 -22.91 0.37 -0.54
N GLU A 49 -23.72 1.43 -0.67
CA GLU A 49 -25.17 1.34 -0.71
C GLU A 49 -25.70 0.80 -2.05
N ILE A 50 -25.04 1.14 -3.15
CA ILE A 50 -25.44 0.76 -4.51
C ILE A 50 -25.03 -0.65 -4.86
N TYR A 51 -23.84 -1.06 -4.39
CA TYR A 51 -23.26 -2.37 -4.63
C TYR A 51 -23.01 -3.10 -3.30
N PRO A 52 -24.07 -3.47 -2.57
CA PRO A 52 -23.95 -4.06 -1.23
C PRO A 52 -23.32 -5.45 -1.23
N ASP A 53 -23.44 -6.17 -2.34
CA ASP A 53 -22.86 -7.51 -2.50
C ASP A 53 -21.34 -7.50 -2.72
N LYS A 54 -20.77 -6.31 -3.00
CA LYS A 54 -19.34 -6.16 -3.12
C LYS A 54 -18.71 -5.85 -1.76
N GLU A 55 -17.78 -6.69 -1.36
CA GLU A 55 -16.92 -6.39 -0.20
C GLU A 55 -15.92 -5.29 -0.54
N TRP A 56 -16.27 -4.05 -0.17
CA TRP A 56 -15.43 -2.90 -0.37
C TRP A 56 -14.32 -2.82 0.68
N LYS A 57 -13.09 -2.57 0.23
CA LYS A 57 -11.93 -2.30 1.08
C LYS A 57 -11.69 -0.79 1.09
N GLU A 58 -12.24 -0.10 2.08
CA GLU A 58 -12.28 1.37 2.13
C GLU A 58 -10.88 2.00 2.07
N TYR A 59 -9.89 1.32 2.60
CA TYR A 59 -8.49 1.75 2.57
C TYR A 59 -7.84 1.71 1.17
N LYS A 60 -8.47 1.03 0.19
CA LYS A 60 -7.99 0.99 -1.21
C LYS A 60 -8.42 2.22 -2.01
N PHE A 61 -9.42 2.97 -1.54
CA PHE A 61 -9.80 4.19 -2.22
C PHE A 61 -8.71 5.27 -2.10
N LEU A 62 -8.55 6.09 -3.13
CA LEU A 62 -7.61 7.23 -3.13
C LEU A 62 -7.83 8.18 -1.94
N SER A 63 -9.05 8.27 -1.45
CA SER A 63 -9.41 8.99 -0.24
C SER A 63 -10.22 8.08 0.66
N THR A 64 -9.61 7.61 1.71
CA THR A 64 -10.27 6.82 2.76
C THR A 64 -11.32 7.69 3.47
N PRO A 65 -12.50 7.16 3.83
CA PRO A 65 -13.52 7.91 4.57
C PRO A 65 -12.96 8.51 5.86
N ASP A 66 -13.44 9.72 6.20
CA ASP A 66 -13.02 10.43 7.41
C ASP A 66 -13.18 9.58 8.67
N GLY A 67 -12.14 9.57 9.50
CA GLY A 67 -12.12 8.83 10.76
C GLY A 67 -11.99 7.30 10.61
N TRP A 68 -11.88 6.77 9.39
CA TRP A 68 -11.76 5.32 9.17
C TRP A 68 -10.56 4.72 9.90
N TRP A 69 -9.39 5.35 9.76
CA TRP A 69 -8.15 4.92 10.42
C TRP A 69 -8.13 5.14 11.93
N GLY A 70 -9.05 5.95 12.49
CA GLY A 70 -9.19 6.15 13.92
C GLY A 70 -9.81 4.96 14.66
N LYS A 71 -10.44 4.03 13.93
CA LYS A 71 -11.09 2.86 14.51
C LYS A 71 -10.13 1.67 14.55
N LYS A 72 -9.93 1.09 15.73
CA LYS A 72 -9.01 -0.07 15.89
C LYS A 72 -9.43 -1.29 15.08
N GLU A 73 -10.73 -1.51 14.93
CA GLU A 73 -11.29 -2.61 14.13
C GLU A 73 -10.89 -2.47 12.66
N ASN A 74 -10.91 -1.24 12.12
CA ASN A 74 -10.50 -0.97 10.75
C ASN A 74 -8.98 -1.13 10.56
N GLN A 75 -8.18 -0.68 11.52
CA GLN A 75 -6.74 -0.88 11.51
C GLN A 75 -6.40 -2.38 11.52
N ARG A 76 -7.10 -3.17 12.35
CA ARG A 76 -6.96 -4.62 12.44
C ARG A 76 -7.34 -5.28 11.12
N ARG A 77 -8.51 -4.95 10.57
CA ARG A 77 -8.98 -5.47 9.28
C ARG A 77 -7.98 -5.21 8.16
N TYR A 78 -7.48 -3.98 8.06
CA TYR A 78 -6.43 -3.63 7.09
C TYR A 78 -5.19 -4.52 7.24
N MET A 79 -4.71 -4.70 8.47
CA MET A 79 -3.51 -5.52 8.72
C MET A 79 -3.75 -7.00 8.45
N ASP A 80 -4.92 -7.53 8.81
CA ASP A 80 -5.29 -8.92 8.52
C ASP A 80 -5.39 -9.16 6.99
N ASP A 81 -6.00 -8.24 6.24
CA ASP A 81 -6.03 -8.27 4.78
C ASP A 81 -4.62 -8.24 4.19
N LEU A 82 -3.75 -7.36 4.69
CA LEU A 82 -2.36 -7.23 4.23
C LEU A 82 -1.57 -8.53 4.50
N LEU A 83 -1.74 -9.12 5.69
CA LEU A 83 -1.10 -10.39 6.03
C LEU A 83 -1.53 -11.50 5.08
N GLN A 84 -2.80 -11.56 4.75
CA GLN A 84 -3.35 -12.54 3.81
C GLN A 84 -2.79 -12.31 2.39
N GLU A 85 -2.77 -11.07 1.90
CA GLU A 85 -2.23 -10.72 0.57
C GLU A 85 -0.74 -11.06 0.46
N LEU A 86 0.05 -10.80 1.51
CA LEU A 86 1.47 -11.09 1.56
C LEU A 86 1.81 -12.53 1.97
N ARG A 87 0.82 -13.30 2.42
CA ARG A 87 0.98 -14.66 2.98
C ARG A 87 1.98 -14.70 4.13
N LEU A 88 1.86 -13.75 5.05
CA LEU A 88 2.75 -13.61 6.20
C LEU A 88 1.96 -13.74 7.52
N THR A 89 2.64 -14.20 8.55
CA THR A 89 2.18 -14.05 9.94
C THR A 89 2.46 -12.63 10.45
N PRO A 90 1.80 -12.18 11.53
CA PRO A 90 2.11 -10.88 12.14
C PRO A 90 3.59 -10.74 12.56
N GLU A 91 4.21 -11.82 13.04
CA GLU A 91 5.61 -11.85 13.44
C GLU A 91 6.54 -11.70 12.24
N GLU A 92 6.28 -12.44 11.16
CA GLU A 92 7.05 -12.34 9.92
C GLU A 92 6.91 -10.97 9.26
N LEU A 93 5.68 -10.40 9.29
CA LEU A 93 5.47 -9.04 8.83
C LEU A 93 6.29 -8.07 9.69
N TYR A 94 6.23 -8.18 11.02
CA TYR A 94 6.98 -7.31 11.93
C TYR A 94 8.50 -7.37 11.72
N GLU A 95 9.04 -8.55 11.47
CA GLU A 95 10.45 -8.74 11.17
C GLU A 95 10.86 -8.04 9.85
N LYS A 96 9.99 -8.12 8.85
CA LYS A 96 10.25 -7.60 7.48
C LYS A 96 9.74 -6.17 7.29
N ILE A 97 8.82 -5.71 8.16
CA ILE A 97 8.11 -4.45 7.96
C ILE A 97 9.07 -3.26 8.06
N ASP A 98 9.08 -2.48 7.02
CA ASP A 98 9.49 -1.10 7.06
C ASP A 98 8.32 -0.21 6.64
N ASP A 99 8.48 1.09 6.73
CA ASP A 99 7.45 2.04 6.33
C ASP A 99 7.01 1.87 4.87
N THR A 100 7.87 1.28 4.02
CA THR A 100 7.60 1.14 2.59
C THR A 100 6.55 0.09 2.32
N ILE A 101 6.59 -1.05 3.00
CA ILE A 101 5.58 -2.12 2.83
C ILE A 101 4.17 -1.57 3.10
N LEU A 102 3.98 -0.84 4.20
CA LEU A 102 2.67 -0.25 4.51
C LEU A 102 2.30 0.87 3.53
N LYS A 103 3.26 1.72 3.15
CA LYS A 103 3.02 2.81 2.19
C LYS A 103 2.61 2.29 0.83
N ASP A 104 3.28 1.28 0.33
CA ASP A 104 3.00 0.68 -0.96
C ASP A 104 1.64 -0.07 -0.98
N ASN A 105 1.10 -0.37 0.20
CA ASN A 105 -0.20 -1.03 0.38
C ASN A 105 -1.27 -0.11 1.02
N ASN A 106 -1.25 1.18 0.72
CA ASN A 106 -2.22 2.19 1.18
C ASN A 106 -2.22 2.47 2.70
N GLY A 107 -1.20 2.04 3.44
CA GLY A 107 -1.08 2.20 4.90
C GLY A 107 -0.33 3.45 5.35
N CYS A 108 -0.06 4.43 4.48
CA CYS A 108 0.67 5.66 4.83
C CYS A 108 0.10 6.35 6.06
N TYR A 109 -1.24 6.46 6.12
CA TYR A 109 -1.90 7.14 7.23
C TYR A 109 -1.76 6.36 8.53
N LEU A 110 -1.82 5.04 8.48
CA LEU A 110 -1.62 4.17 9.64
C LEU A 110 -0.21 4.34 10.20
N VAL A 111 0.81 4.37 9.35
CA VAL A 111 2.20 4.61 9.75
C VAL A 111 2.34 5.97 10.46
N ALA A 112 1.75 7.02 9.89
CA ALA A 112 1.77 8.36 10.48
C ALA A 112 1.05 8.43 11.83
N LEU A 113 -0.09 7.74 11.98
CA LEU A 113 -0.88 7.68 13.21
C LEU A 113 -0.06 7.13 14.40
N TYR A 114 0.88 6.23 14.13
CA TYR A 114 1.79 5.66 15.13
C TYR A 114 3.17 6.31 15.16
N ASN A 115 3.32 7.51 14.57
CA ASN A 115 4.58 8.26 14.54
C ASN A 115 5.76 7.41 14.04
N HIS A 116 5.53 6.59 13.02
CA HIS A 116 6.52 5.66 12.45
C HIS A 116 7.06 4.61 13.45
N ASN A 117 6.39 4.42 14.57
CA ASN A 117 6.78 3.41 15.56
C ASN A 117 6.08 2.08 15.29
N MET A 118 6.73 1.21 14.53
CA MET A 118 6.19 -0.08 14.12
C MET A 118 5.92 -1.02 15.31
N THR A 119 6.72 -0.93 16.37
CA THR A 119 6.50 -1.75 17.57
C THR A 119 5.20 -1.38 18.26
N ASN A 120 4.95 -0.08 18.44
CA ASN A 120 3.69 0.39 19.00
C ASN A 120 2.50 0.04 18.11
N LEU A 121 2.64 0.24 16.79
CA LEU A 121 1.61 -0.13 15.81
C LEU A 121 1.23 -1.61 15.96
N MET A 122 2.21 -2.50 15.92
CA MET A 122 1.96 -3.93 15.98
C MET A 122 1.38 -4.38 17.33
N ASN A 123 1.89 -3.86 18.45
CA ASN A 123 1.35 -4.18 19.77
C ASN A 123 -0.08 -3.67 19.97
N GLU A 124 -0.43 -2.53 19.39
CA GLU A 124 -1.77 -1.96 19.48
C GLU A 124 -2.79 -2.69 18.60
N ILE A 125 -2.36 -3.15 17.43
CA ILE A 125 -3.24 -3.84 16.47
C ILE A 125 -3.39 -5.32 16.82
N PHE A 126 -2.32 -5.94 17.36
CA PHE A 126 -2.28 -7.35 17.75
C PHE A 126 -1.97 -7.48 19.26
N PRO A 127 -2.87 -7.04 20.14
CA PRO A 127 -2.62 -7.02 21.60
C PRO A 127 -2.43 -8.42 22.19
N GLU A 128 -2.88 -9.46 21.48
CA GLU A 128 -2.66 -10.86 21.84
C GLU A 128 -1.21 -11.33 21.65
N LYS A 129 -0.36 -10.49 21.01
CA LYS A 129 1.04 -10.78 20.72
C LYS A 129 1.95 -9.77 21.40
N ASN A 130 3.23 -10.11 21.54
CA ASN A 130 4.22 -9.21 22.16
C ASN A 130 5.41 -9.02 21.23
N PHE A 131 5.45 -7.87 20.57
CA PHE A 131 6.50 -7.52 19.61
C PHE A 131 7.73 -6.85 20.23
N ASN A 132 7.71 -6.53 21.54
CA ASN A 132 8.83 -5.87 22.20
C ASN A 132 10.10 -6.74 22.23
N ASN A 133 9.95 -8.06 22.23
CA ASN A 133 11.05 -9.01 22.32
C ASN A 133 11.48 -9.58 20.94
N ILE A 134 10.76 -9.23 19.87
CA ILE A 134 11.10 -9.69 18.53
C ILE A 134 12.15 -8.77 17.94
N LYS A 135 13.31 -9.30 17.60
CA LYS A 135 14.35 -8.54 16.90
C LYS A 135 13.88 -8.25 15.48
N ARG A 136 13.55 -7.00 15.21
CA ARG A 136 13.40 -6.56 13.81
C ARG A 136 14.73 -6.75 13.09
N ILE A 137 14.68 -7.44 11.97
CA ILE A 137 15.78 -7.46 11.00
C ILE A 137 15.83 -6.04 10.41
N LYS A 138 16.50 -5.13 11.11
CA LYS A 138 16.78 -3.82 10.52
C LYS A 138 17.54 -4.12 9.23
N HIS A 139 17.04 -3.60 8.12
CA HIS A 139 17.64 -3.75 6.78
C HIS A 139 19.05 -3.08 6.70
N LYS A 140 19.89 -3.35 7.69
CA LYS A 140 21.29 -2.92 7.72
C LYS A 140 22.08 -3.45 6.52
N THR A 141 21.64 -4.61 6.00
CA THR A 141 22.29 -5.26 4.85
C THR A 141 22.06 -4.47 3.58
N LYS A 142 20.81 -4.11 3.25
CA LYS A 142 20.48 -3.28 2.08
C LYS A 142 21.25 -1.96 2.09
N LYS A 143 21.22 -1.27 3.25
CA LYS A 143 21.93 0.01 3.41
C LYS A 143 23.45 -0.15 3.22
N LYS A 144 24.06 -1.18 3.82
CA LYS A 144 25.48 -1.46 3.67
C LYS A 144 25.85 -1.81 2.24
N ILE A 145 25.01 -2.60 1.55
CA ILE A 145 25.24 -2.92 0.14
C ILE A 145 25.14 -1.67 -0.72
N ALA A 146 24.10 -0.85 -0.51
CA ALA A 146 23.94 0.42 -1.23
C ALA A 146 25.10 1.39 -0.99
N GLU A 147 25.56 1.54 0.27
CA GLU A 147 26.73 2.34 0.62
C GLU A 147 28.02 1.80 -0.03
N TYR A 148 28.20 0.48 -0.03
CA TYR A 148 29.33 -0.14 -0.72
C TYR A 148 29.28 0.13 -2.23
N LEU A 149 28.11 -0.07 -2.87
CA LEU A 149 27.93 0.20 -4.29
C LEU A 149 28.16 1.66 -4.64
N GLN A 150 27.65 2.60 -3.82
CA GLN A 150 27.89 4.03 -4.02
C GLN A 150 29.39 4.39 -3.95
N ASN A 151 30.16 3.72 -3.09
CA ASN A 151 31.60 3.91 -3.02
C ASN A 151 32.34 3.32 -4.22
N GLN A 152 31.83 2.23 -4.82
CA GLN A 152 32.40 1.63 -6.02
C GLN A 152 32.07 2.41 -7.30
N PHE A 153 30.88 3.02 -7.31
CA PHE A 153 30.32 3.74 -8.45
C PHE A 153 29.88 5.15 -8.02
N PRO A 154 30.82 6.04 -7.66
CA PRO A 154 30.51 7.33 -7.05
C PRO A 154 29.70 8.26 -7.97
N GLU A 155 29.85 8.12 -9.29
CA GLU A 155 29.18 8.95 -10.29
C GLU A 155 27.78 8.39 -10.66
N GLU A 156 27.44 7.19 -10.19
CA GLU A 156 26.21 6.53 -10.58
C GLU A 156 25.12 6.67 -9.52
N GLU A 157 23.87 6.76 -9.98
CA GLU A 157 22.72 6.79 -9.08
C GLU A 157 22.40 5.37 -8.57
N ILE A 158 22.39 5.20 -7.24
CA ILE A 158 22.01 3.98 -6.56
C ILE A 158 20.62 4.18 -5.95
N LEU A 159 19.60 3.60 -6.57
CA LEU A 159 18.22 3.67 -6.11
C LEU A 159 17.92 2.57 -5.09
N THR A 160 17.27 2.94 -3.98
CA THR A 160 16.89 1.99 -2.91
C THR A 160 15.46 2.26 -2.43
N GLY A 161 14.83 1.25 -1.85
CA GLY A 161 13.48 1.36 -1.28
C GLY A 161 12.44 1.78 -2.31
N TYR A 162 11.57 2.73 -1.98
CA TYR A 162 10.49 3.16 -2.87
C TYR A 162 10.95 3.78 -4.21
N LYS A 163 12.21 4.23 -4.29
CA LYS A 163 12.81 4.75 -5.52
C LYS A 163 13.36 3.64 -6.43
N ALA A 164 13.58 2.45 -5.91
CA ALA A 164 14.10 1.31 -6.67
C ALA A 164 13.00 0.66 -7.52
N LYS A 165 12.45 1.45 -8.45
CA LYS A 165 11.41 1.04 -9.39
C LYS A 165 11.86 1.40 -10.81
N VAL A 166 11.54 0.53 -11.76
CA VAL A 166 11.87 0.76 -13.17
C VAL A 166 10.64 0.59 -14.04
N ASP A 167 10.46 1.49 -14.99
CA ASP A 167 9.28 1.53 -15.84
C ASP A 167 9.12 0.33 -16.77
N TRP A 168 10.21 -0.34 -17.08
CA TRP A 168 10.22 -1.53 -17.95
C TRP A 168 9.88 -2.83 -17.22
N CYS A 169 9.77 -2.83 -15.89
CA CYS A 169 9.42 -4.00 -15.10
C CYS A 169 8.18 -3.70 -14.25
N ARG A 170 7.02 -4.08 -14.78
CA ARG A 170 5.71 -3.78 -14.20
C ARG A 170 4.91 -5.05 -13.94
N SER A 171 4.08 -5.00 -12.92
CA SER A 171 3.09 -6.04 -12.65
C SER A 171 2.12 -6.17 -13.83
N PRO A 172 1.90 -7.37 -14.36
CA PRO A 172 0.91 -7.58 -15.43
C PRO A 172 -0.52 -7.27 -14.97
N ASP A 173 -0.81 -7.43 -13.68
CA ASP A 173 -2.16 -7.26 -13.15
C ASP A 173 -2.50 -5.81 -12.81
N THR A 174 -1.53 -5.04 -12.32
CA THR A 174 -1.75 -3.68 -11.80
C THR A 174 -1.08 -2.59 -12.64
N ASN A 175 -0.20 -2.97 -13.56
CA ASN A 175 0.65 -2.06 -14.34
C ASN A 175 1.54 -1.13 -13.48
N TYR A 176 1.70 -1.41 -12.18
CA TYR A 176 2.63 -0.69 -11.34
C TYR A 176 4.06 -1.25 -11.48
N PRO A 177 5.09 -0.40 -11.41
CA PRO A 177 6.48 -0.86 -11.39
C PRO A 177 6.73 -1.74 -10.16
N PHE A 178 7.41 -2.88 -10.35
CA PHE A 178 7.84 -3.69 -9.23
C PHE A 178 8.86 -2.93 -8.38
N PRO A 179 8.72 -2.92 -7.04
CA PRO A 179 9.75 -2.42 -6.15
C PRO A 179 10.88 -3.44 -6.03
N PHE A 180 12.10 -2.98 -6.13
CA PHE A 180 13.31 -3.78 -5.93
C PHE A 180 14.09 -3.28 -4.72
N ASP A 181 15.03 -4.07 -4.22
CA ASP A 181 15.85 -3.67 -3.09
C ASP A 181 16.85 -2.57 -3.45
N ILE A 182 17.57 -2.78 -4.54
CA ILE A 182 18.56 -1.83 -5.05
C ILE A 182 18.54 -1.88 -6.58
N ILE A 183 18.63 -0.73 -7.23
CA ILE A 183 18.78 -0.61 -8.68
C ILE A 183 19.94 0.32 -8.99
N ILE A 184 20.72 -0.05 -9.99
CA ILE A 184 21.71 0.83 -10.63
C ILE A 184 21.25 1.07 -12.09
N PRO A 185 20.51 2.15 -12.36
CA PRO A 185 19.87 2.36 -13.67
C PRO A 185 20.84 2.41 -14.83
N ALA A 186 22.00 3.05 -14.64
CA ALA A 186 23.02 3.19 -15.66
C ALA A 186 23.53 1.83 -16.21
N PHE A 187 23.61 0.83 -15.33
CA PHE A 187 24.07 -0.51 -15.70
C PHE A 187 22.91 -1.49 -15.92
N LYS A 188 21.64 -1.06 -15.74
CA LYS A 188 20.45 -1.92 -15.75
C LYS A 188 20.55 -3.12 -14.80
N ILE A 189 21.21 -2.89 -13.65
CA ILE A 189 21.39 -3.91 -12.62
C ILE A 189 20.29 -3.77 -11.57
N ILE A 190 19.68 -4.90 -11.24
CA ILE A 190 18.74 -5.07 -10.13
C ILE A 190 19.38 -6.01 -9.12
N ILE A 191 19.33 -5.64 -7.85
CA ILE A 191 19.83 -6.45 -6.74
C ILE A 191 18.69 -6.65 -5.75
N GLU A 192 18.41 -7.91 -5.45
CA GLU A 192 17.53 -8.34 -4.39
C GLU A 192 18.35 -8.87 -3.21
N CYS A 193 18.00 -8.44 -2.02
CA CYS A 193 18.67 -8.84 -0.80
C CYS A 193 17.85 -9.89 -0.07
N ASP A 194 17.89 -11.12 -0.55
CA ASP A 194 17.15 -12.23 0.03
C ASP A 194 17.62 -12.53 1.46
N GLY A 195 16.65 -12.60 2.37
CA GLY A 195 16.89 -13.06 3.73
C GLY A 195 16.98 -14.59 3.80
N VAL A 196 17.50 -15.11 4.91
CA VAL A 196 17.61 -16.58 5.18
C VAL A 196 16.30 -17.34 5.02
N THR A 197 15.16 -16.65 5.08
CA THR A 197 13.83 -17.27 4.93
C THR A 197 13.49 -17.69 3.50
N HIS A 198 14.19 -17.14 2.49
CA HIS A 198 14.02 -17.53 1.08
C HIS A 198 14.73 -18.83 0.70
N PHE A 199 15.58 -19.36 1.59
CA PHE A 199 16.39 -20.56 1.38
C PHE A 199 15.96 -21.73 2.27
N LYS A 200 14.77 -21.69 2.87
CA LYS A 200 14.19 -22.83 3.57
C LYS A 200 13.43 -23.68 2.55
N GLU A 201 13.94 -24.91 2.30
CA GLU A 201 13.22 -25.97 1.63
C GLU A 201 11.98 -26.41 2.43
#